data_7052b65ebb1f70f8aa286fd2f5bc7ff9
#
_entry.id   7052b65ebb1f70f8aa286fd2f5bc7ff9
#
_cell.length_a   1.000
_cell.length_b   1.000
_cell.length_c   1.000
_cell.angle_alpha   90.00
_cell.angle_beta   90.00
_cell.angle_gamma   90.00
#
_symmetry.space_group_name_H-M   'P 1'
#
loop_
_entity.id
_entity.type
_entity.pdbx_description
1 polymer ?
#
loop_
_entity_poly.entity_id
_entity_poly.type
_entity_poly.pdbx_seq_one_letter_code
_entity_poly.pdbx_strand_id
1 'polypeptide(L)'
;MTTTDDADVTTEHVAPPLPDDVRDRLVEVVGRDNALVTDEEREEYRDPYWFQEDRSYDSSLVVFPASLEEVQAIVRIADATGTPIWTSSQGRNYGYGGPSPRVRGSVLMSLRRMNRVLEINHELAYAVVEPGVRWFDLYDALQESGNGDLMLSIPDLGWGSVIGNSLDNGMTYLPLGADYQAPCGMEVVLADGSLMRTNMGSIPGNKSWHLYRKSMGPSLDHLFTQSNYGVVTKMGIWLQRRPEAFAPLYLTVPRDDQLEQAVDILRELKLAGIVTGVPNLQNTITMAHQFPKELGTFVGMEGPASEEDLDTLADRTGIGRWGVRTAVWGDRVVVDHHVQRIRDAWSAIEGSRVDLTQVYTDDNWDEMSTFIEKVQAGIPSIDLMDVVPENLGHIGFSPVVPLK
;
A
#
# COMPACT_ATOMS: atom_id res chain seq x y z
N MET A 1 54.43 -1.93 -0.99
CA MET A 1 53.50 -2.99 -1.39
C MET A 1 53.22 -3.76 -0.11
N THR A 2 52.19 -3.38 0.60
CA THR A 2 51.68 -4.08 1.78
C THR A 2 50.42 -4.79 1.32
N THR A 3 50.48 -6.09 1.44
CA THR A 3 49.35 -7.01 1.24
C THR A 3 48.28 -6.67 2.29
N THR A 4 47.16 -6.10 1.86
CA THR A 4 45.94 -5.98 2.65
C THR A 4 45.33 -7.36 2.83
N ASP A 5 45.08 -7.74 4.06
CA ASP A 5 44.48 -9.01 4.47
C ASP A 5 43.13 -9.24 3.76
N ASP A 6 43.07 -10.31 2.97
CA ASP A 6 41.87 -10.82 2.31
C ASP A 6 40.83 -11.44 3.31
N ALA A 7 41.11 -11.38 4.61
CA ALA A 7 40.30 -12.03 5.64
C ALA A 7 39.07 -11.19 6.12
N ASP A 8 39.00 -9.91 5.80
CA ASP A 8 37.99 -9.01 6.37
C ASP A 8 36.81 -8.73 5.40
N VAL A 9 36.95 -9.06 4.13
CA VAL A 9 35.91 -8.78 3.11
C VAL A 9 34.73 -9.78 3.19
N THR A 10 34.95 -10.99 3.69
CA THR A 10 33.93 -12.05 3.73
C THR A 10 32.93 -11.92 4.88
N THR A 11 33.27 -11.21 5.95
CA THR A 11 32.40 -11.04 7.12
C THR A 11 31.46 -9.83 7.01
N GLU A 12 31.73 -8.89 6.12
CA GLU A 12 30.87 -7.71 5.92
C GLU A 12 29.54 -8.01 5.18
N HIS A 13 29.50 -9.10 4.42
CA HIS A 13 28.34 -9.47 3.58
C HIS A 13 27.43 -10.55 4.18
N VAL A 14 27.58 -10.86 5.46
CA VAL A 14 26.73 -11.84 6.16
C VAL A 14 26.10 -11.21 7.40
N ALA A 15 24.83 -11.48 7.63
CA ALA A 15 24.15 -11.03 8.86
C ALA A 15 24.78 -11.70 10.09
N PRO A 16 24.98 -10.97 11.21
CA PRO A 16 25.45 -11.57 12.44
C PRO A 16 24.48 -12.64 12.94
N PRO A 17 24.98 -13.79 13.44
CA PRO A 17 24.13 -14.88 13.92
C PRO A 17 23.39 -14.46 15.19
N LEU A 18 22.15 -14.92 15.32
CA LEU A 18 21.37 -14.80 16.54
C LEU A 18 21.90 -15.82 17.57
N PRO A 19 22.15 -15.43 18.84
CA PRO A 19 22.51 -16.37 19.90
C PRO A 19 21.47 -17.51 20.04
N ASP A 20 21.95 -18.74 20.23
CA ASP A 20 21.10 -19.92 20.27
C ASP A 20 20.02 -19.87 21.36
N ASP A 21 20.38 -19.38 22.56
CA ASP A 21 19.43 -19.23 23.67
C ASP A 21 18.34 -18.20 23.38
N VAL A 22 18.65 -17.13 22.64
CA VAL A 22 17.66 -16.12 22.20
C VAL A 22 16.76 -16.72 21.13
N ARG A 23 17.35 -17.40 20.13
CA ARG A 23 16.59 -18.10 19.10
C ARG A 23 15.60 -19.08 19.68
N ASP A 24 16.07 -19.95 20.58
CA ASP A 24 15.26 -21.02 21.18
C ASP A 24 14.07 -20.44 21.97
N ARG A 25 14.30 -19.36 22.74
CA ARG A 25 13.22 -18.65 23.44
C ARG A 25 12.20 -18.04 22.50
N LEU A 26 12.62 -17.43 21.39
CA LEU A 26 11.72 -16.84 20.41
C LEU A 26 10.89 -17.92 19.68
N VAL A 27 11.53 -19.06 19.35
CA VAL A 27 10.86 -20.22 18.75
C VAL A 27 9.86 -20.85 19.73
N GLU A 28 10.17 -20.91 21.03
CA GLU A 28 9.26 -21.42 22.06
C GLU A 28 7.97 -20.59 22.13
N VAL A 29 8.06 -19.26 21.98
CA VAL A 29 6.87 -18.38 22.00
C VAL A 29 5.87 -18.72 20.90
N VAL A 30 6.34 -18.91 19.67
CA VAL A 30 5.44 -19.11 18.51
C VAL A 30 5.24 -20.58 18.13
N GLY A 31 6.10 -21.46 18.66
CA GLY A 31 6.20 -22.86 18.23
C GLY A 31 7.07 -23.04 16.97
N ARG A 32 7.76 -24.19 16.84
CA ARG A 32 8.71 -24.45 15.74
C ARG A 32 8.06 -24.32 14.35
N ASP A 33 6.81 -24.73 14.19
CA ASP A 33 6.08 -24.68 12.93
C ASP A 33 5.78 -23.23 12.46
N ASN A 34 5.95 -22.27 13.35
CA ASN A 34 5.72 -20.85 13.09
C ASN A 34 7.03 -20.04 13.21
N ALA A 35 8.15 -20.68 12.94
CA ALA A 35 9.47 -20.05 12.90
C ALA A 35 10.30 -20.61 11.74
N LEU A 36 10.96 -19.74 10.99
CA LEU A 36 11.92 -20.13 9.95
C LEU A 36 13.32 -19.94 10.49
N VAL A 37 14.00 -21.06 10.74
CA VAL A 37 15.29 -21.09 11.48
C VAL A 37 16.47 -21.23 10.54
N THR A 38 16.35 -22.04 9.46
CA THR A 38 17.44 -22.29 8.53
C THR A 38 17.50 -21.24 7.43
N ASP A 39 18.64 -21.07 6.79
CA ASP A 39 18.82 -20.14 5.67
C ASP A 39 17.91 -20.49 4.49
N GLU A 40 17.72 -21.79 4.22
CA GLU A 40 16.83 -22.27 3.19
C GLU A 40 15.36 -21.88 3.45
N GLU A 41 14.89 -22.05 4.70
CA GLU A 41 13.54 -21.64 5.09
C GLU A 41 13.33 -20.13 4.96
N ARG A 42 14.37 -19.31 5.16
CA ARG A 42 14.29 -17.84 5.12
C ARG A 42 14.49 -17.24 3.73
N GLU A 43 14.91 -18.02 2.74
CA GLU A 43 15.26 -17.51 1.39
C GLU A 43 14.13 -16.70 0.75
N GLU A 44 12.86 -17.10 0.92
CA GLU A 44 11.68 -16.39 0.42
C GLU A 44 11.50 -14.99 1.05
N TYR A 45 12.13 -14.74 2.21
CA TYR A 45 12.00 -13.48 2.96
C TYR A 45 13.12 -12.48 2.67
N ARG A 46 14.01 -12.78 1.74
CA ARG A 46 15.03 -11.84 1.26
C ARG A 46 14.39 -10.72 0.45
N ASP A 47 15.10 -9.61 0.36
CA ASP A 47 14.71 -8.53 -0.54
C ASP A 47 15.05 -8.92 -1.99
N PRO A 48 14.06 -9.03 -2.89
CA PRO A 48 14.30 -9.44 -4.27
C PRO A 48 15.08 -8.41 -5.09
N TYR A 49 15.18 -7.16 -4.60
CA TYR A 49 15.89 -6.06 -5.28
C TYR A 49 17.27 -5.77 -4.67
N TRP A 50 17.69 -6.52 -3.64
CA TRP A 50 19.01 -6.38 -3.06
C TRP A 50 20.02 -7.25 -3.81
N PHE A 51 21.31 -6.91 -3.72
CA PHE A 51 22.39 -7.69 -4.33
C PHE A 51 22.36 -9.14 -3.85
N GLN A 52 22.35 -10.10 -4.77
CA GLN A 52 22.16 -11.51 -4.44
C GLN A 52 23.28 -12.09 -3.57
N GLU A 53 24.51 -11.60 -3.76
CA GLU A 53 25.69 -12.02 -3.00
C GLU A 53 25.75 -11.38 -1.59
N ASP A 54 25.05 -10.28 -1.37
CA ASP A 54 25.05 -9.59 -0.09
C ASP A 54 23.92 -10.09 0.81
N ARG A 55 24.29 -10.85 1.83
CA ARG A 55 23.39 -11.43 2.83
C ARG A 55 23.40 -10.68 4.16
N SER A 56 24.04 -9.53 4.23
CA SER A 56 24.20 -8.76 5.47
C SER A 56 22.89 -8.30 6.09
N TYR A 57 21.83 -8.18 5.30
CA TYR A 57 20.50 -7.78 5.74
C TYR A 57 19.49 -8.94 5.73
N ASP A 58 19.94 -10.18 5.55
CA ASP A 58 19.05 -11.32 5.76
C ASP A 58 18.59 -11.36 7.21
N SER A 59 17.34 -11.75 7.43
CA SER A 59 16.82 -11.92 8.79
C SER A 59 17.53 -13.07 9.50
N SER A 60 17.93 -12.87 10.76
CA SER A 60 18.57 -13.92 11.57
C SER A 60 17.60 -15.03 11.98
N LEU A 61 16.31 -14.72 12.03
CA LEU A 61 15.18 -15.61 12.32
C LEU A 61 13.93 -14.96 11.75
N VAL A 62 12.92 -15.75 11.30
CA VAL A 62 11.58 -15.27 11.02
C VAL A 62 10.61 -15.92 11.99
N VAL A 63 9.79 -15.12 12.65
CA VAL A 63 8.75 -15.60 13.57
C VAL A 63 7.37 -15.09 13.19
N PHE A 64 6.35 -15.93 13.37
CA PHE A 64 4.98 -15.63 13.01
C PHE A 64 4.06 -15.67 14.24
N PRO A 65 3.95 -14.61 15.03
CA PRO A 65 3.01 -14.56 16.13
C PRO A 65 1.56 -14.53 15.62
N ALA A 66 0.65 -15.13 16.41
CA ALA A 66 -0.79 -15.18 16.14
C ALA A 66 -1.63 -14.40 17.15
N SER A 67 -1.00 -13.87 18.21
CA SER A 67 -1.72 -13.18 19.28
C SER A 67 -0.93 -11.99 19.84
N LEU A 68 -1.66 -11.11 20.52
CA LEU A 68 -1.08 -9.99 21.25
C LEU A 68 -0.02 -10.47 22.28
N GLU A 69 -0.31 -11.55 22.99
CA GLU A 69 0.56 -12.10 24.03
C GLU A 69 1.86 -12.61 23.44
N GLU A 70 1.82 -13.27 22.27
CA GLU A 70 3.02 -13.71 21.56
C GLU A 70 3.86 -12.52 21.09
N VAL A 71 3.24 -11.47 20.53
CA VAL A 71 3.94 -10.22 20.17
C VAL A 71 4.61 -9.59 21.38
N GLN A 72 3.89 -9.45 22.51
CA GLN A 72 4.46 -8.92 23.75
C GLN A 72 5.64 -9.75 24.28
N ALA A 73 5.54 -11.09 24.21
CA ALA A 73 6.60 -11.99 24.65
C ALA A 73 7.86 -11.84 23.77
N ILE A 74 7.71 -11.78 22.45
CA ILE A 74 8.81 -11.57 21.50
C ILE A 74 9.49 -10.22 21.77
N VAL A 75 8.72 -9.15 21.91
CA VAL A 75 9.25 -7.80 22.17
C VAL A 75 10.03 -7.76 23.51
N ARG A 76 9.51 -8.38 24.58
CA ARG A 76 10.22 -8.44 25.86
C ARG A 76 11.52 -9.25 25.80
N ILE A 77 11.54 -10.33 25.02
CA ILE A 77 12.78 -11.10 24.80
C ILE A 77 13.80 -10.22 24.09
N ALA A 78 13.37 -9.52 23.03
CA ALA A 78 14.21 -8.64 22.23
C ALA A 78 14.77 -7.47 23.05
N ASP A 79 13.95 -6.80 23.86
CA ASP A 79 14.35 -5.73 24.76
C ASP A 79 15.41 -6.21 25.78
N ALA A 80 15.14 -7.35 26.43
CA ALA A 80 16.05 -7.93 27.43
C ALA A 80 17.40 -8.39 26.87
N THR A 81 17.49 -8.68 25.57
CA THR A 81 18.70 -9.22 24.92
C THR A 81 19.38 -8.23 23.97
N GLY A 82 18.76 -7.05 23.73
CA GLY A 82 19.22 -6.09 22.73
C GLY A 82 19.09 -6.59 21.29
N THR A 83 18.22 -7.57 21.03
CA THR A 83 17.99 -8.14 19.69
C THR A 83 17.14 -7.20 18.86
N PRO A 84 17.60 -6.72 17.69
CA PRO A 84 16.78 -5.89 16.85
C PRO A 84 15.65 -6.68 16.22
N ILE A 85 14.42 -6.09 16.20
CA ILE A 85 13.26 -6.66 15.53
C ILE A 85 12.90 -5.82 14.31
N TRP A 86 12.62 -6.49 13.21
CA TRP A 86 12.01 -5.90 12.03
C TRP A 86 10.58 -6.43 11.90
N THR A 87 9.60 -5.54 11.93
CA THR A 87 8.19 -5.94 11.89
C THR A 87 7.64 -5.78 10.49
N SER A 88 6.95 -6.81 10.00
CA SER A 88 6.15 -6.71 8.78
C SER A 88 4.76 -7.31 9.01
N SER A 89 3.79 -6.84 8.23
CA SER A 89 2.46 -7.43 8.16
C SER A 89 2.43 -8.57 7.15
N GLN A 90 2.02 -8.31 5.90
CA GLN A 90 2.07 -9.31 4.83
C GLN A 90 3.46 -9.41 4.14
N GLY A 91 4.33 -8.41 4.31
CA GLY A 91 5.62 -8.36 3.63
C GLY A 91 5.53 -8.23 2.12
N ARG A 92 4.42 -7.71 1.61
CA ARG A 92 4.15 -7.52 0.18
C ARG A 92 4.16 -6.04 -0.14
N ASN A 93 5.27 -5.59 -0.69
CA ASN A 93 5.50 -4.20 -1.04
C ASN A 93 5.81 -4.11 -2.53
N TYR A 94 4.77 -4.04 -3.35
CA TYR A 94 4.84 -4.10 -4.80
C TYR A 94 5.92 -3.17 -5.37
N GLY A 95 7.01 -3.77 -5.84
CA GLY A 95 8.12 -3.08 -6.48
C GLY A 95 9.02 -2.22 -5.58
N TYR A 96 8.77 -2.14 -4.28
CA TYR A 96 9.56 -1.31 -3.35
C TYR A 96 10.42 -2.13 -2.38
N GLY A 97 10.48 -3.43 -2.53
CA GLY A 97 11.27 -4.34 -1.71
C GLY A 97 10.45 -5.42 -1.01
N GLY A 98 11.14 -6.31 -0.32
CA GLY A 98 10.57 -7.39 0.47
C GLY A 98 10.48 -7.03 1.96
N PRO A 99 10.15 -8.02 2.81
CA PRO A 99 10.09 -7.85 4.27
C PRO A 99 11.47 -7.84 4.95
N SER A 100 12.56 -7.88 4.18
CA SER A 100 13.92 -7.96 4.69
C SER A 100 14.27 -6.76 5.58
N PRO A 101 14.95 -6.98 6.72
CA PRO A 101 15.32 -5.93 7.65
C PRO A 101 16.32 -4.93 7.06
N ARG A 102 16.44 -3.76 7.70
CA ARG A 102 17.44 -2.73 7.39
C ARG A 102 18.44 -2.53 8.53
N VAL A 103 18.35 -3.36 9.57
CA VAL A 103 19.35 -3.47 10.65
C VAL A 103 19.88 -4.88 10.63
N ARG A 104 21.20 -5.04 10.56
CA ARG A 104 21.87 -6.34 10.48
C ARG A 104 21.58 -7.15 11.74
N GLY A 105 21.35 -8.46 11.57
CA GLY A 105 21.04 -9.38 12.66
C GLY A 105 19.63 -9.29 13.24
N SER A 106 18.72 -8.55 12.58
CA SER A 106 17.33 -8.45 13.03
C SER A 106 16.59 -9.79 12.90
N VAL A 107 15.72 -10.02 13.86
CA VAL A 107 14.65 -11.01 13.77
C VAL A 107 13.48 -10.38 12.99
N LEU A 108 13.01 -11.01 11.94
CA LEU A 108 11.80 -10.62 11.23
C LEU A 108 10.58 -11.16 11.98
N MET A 109 9.75 -10.27 12.49
CA MET A 109 8.45 -10.60 13.07
C MET A 109 7.35 -10.33 12.04
N SER A 110 6.83 -11.38 11.42
CA SER A 110 5.76 -11.30 10.42
C SER A 110 4.40 -11.54 11.07
N LEU A 111 3.56 -10.50 11.04
CA LEU A 111 2.24 -10.50 11.71
C LEU A 111 1.14 -11.13 10.86
N ARG A 112 1.46 -11.85 9.78
CA ARG A 112 0.49 -12.41 8.81
C ARG A 112 -0.54 -13.36 9.43
N ARG A 113 -0.23 -14.01 10.57
CA ARG A 113 -1.15 -14.90 11.28
C ARG A 113 -2.20 -14.16 12.11
N MET A 114 -1.98 -12.90 12.43
CA MET A 114 -2.96 -12.02 13.06
C MET A 114 -3.84 -11.41 11.97
N ASN A 115 -4.79 -12.19 11.43
CA ASN A 115 -5.51 -11.88 10.19
C ASN A 115 -7.05 -11.83 10.37
N ARG A 116 -7.52 -11.49 11.56
CA ARG A 116 -8.95 -11.40 11.83
C ARG A 116 -9.49 -10.01 11.56
N VAL A 117 -10.65 -9.93 10.89
CA VAL A 117 -11.53 -8.76 10.91
C VAL A 117 -12.33 -8.83 12.20
N LEU A 118 -12.06 -7.92 13.15
CA LEU A 118 -12.55 -7.99 14.52
C LEU A 118 -13.93 -7.36 14.69
N GLU A 119 -14.21 -6.31 13.91
CA GLU A 119 -15.47 -5.58 13.94
C GLU A 119 -15.74 -4.96 12.56
N ILE A 120 -16.98 -4.97 12.13
CA ILE A 120 -17.52 -4.17 11.04
C ILE A 120 -18.71 -3.40 11.60
N ASN A 121 -18.64 -2.08 11.55
CA ASN A 121 -19.71 -1.21 11.97
C ASN A 121 -20.32 -0.51 10.76
N HIS A 122 -21.45 -1.04 10.28
CA HIS A 122 -22.15 -0.50 9.12
C HIS A 122 -22.68 0.92 9.36
N GLU A 123 -23.28 1.15 10.53
CA GLU A 123 -23.94 2.44 10.85
C GLU A 123 -22.93 3.59 10.82
N LEU A 124 -21.74 3.37 11.36
CA LEU A 124 -20.67 4.37 11.51
C LEU A 124 -19.55 4.23 10.47
N ALA A 125 -19.70 3.29 9.53
CA ALA A 125 -18.82 3.05 8.40
C ALA A 125 -17.33 2.91 8.81
N TYR A 126 -17.02 1.96 9.70
CA TYR A 126 -15.65 1.59 10.03
C TYR A 126 -15.49 0.07 10.21
N ALA A 127 -14.27 -0.41 10.10
CA ALA A 127 -13.88 -1.75 10.50
C ALA A 127 -12.71 -1.71 11.47
N VAL A 128 -12.54 -2.78 12.27
CA VAL A 128 -11.39 -3.00 13.14
C VAL A 128 -10.70 -4.26 12.69
N VAL A 129 -9.40 -4.16 12.39
CA VAL A 129 -8.62 -5.24 11.77
C VAL A 129 -7.32 -5.51 12.50
N GLU A 130 -6.81 -6.73 12.36
CA GLU A 130 -5.46 -7.15 12.74
C GLU A 130 -4.46 -6.92 11.58
N PRO A 131 -3.14 -6.87 11.86
CA PRO A 131 -2.14 -6.47 10.86
C PRO A 131 -1.95 -7.45 9.69
N GLY A 132 -2.34 -8.70 9.84
CA GLY A 132 -2.30 -9.70 8.77
C GLY A 132 -3.50 -9.66 7.81
N VAL A 133 -4.53 -8.85 8.10
CA VAL A 133 -5.71 -8.71 7.21
C VAL A 133 -5.30 -8.04 5.91
N ARG A 134 -5.57 -8.70 4.78
CA ARG A 134 -5.38 -8.17 3.44
C ARG A 134 -6.60 -7.36 2.99
N TRP A 135 -6.45 -6.57 1.94
CA TRP A 135 -7.58 -5.88 1.33
C TRP A 135 -8.65 -6.84 0.83
N PHE A 136 -8.24 -8.02 0.30
CA PHE A 136 -9.17 -9.10 -0.05
C PHE A 136 -9.96 -9.58 1.16
N ASP A 137 -9.28 -9.88 2.28
CA ASP A 137 -9.93 -10.43 3.47
C ASP A 137 -10.99 -9.48 4.05
N LEU A 138 -10.70 -8.17 4.04
CA LEU A 138 -11.65 -7.17 4.50
C LEU A 138 -12.81 -6.99 3.52
N TYR A 139 -12.54 -7.00 2.22
CA TYR A 139 -13.58 -6.94 1.19
C TYR A 139 -14.53 -8.14 1.29
N ASP A 140 -13.98 -9.35 1.36
CA ASP A 140 -14.78 -10.58 1.48
C ASP A 140 -15.62 -10.56 2.76
N ALA A 141 -15.05 -10.13 3.89
CA ALA A 141 -15.78 -9.99 5.15
C ALA A 141 -16.95 -8.99 5.06
N LEU A 142 -16.79 -7.89 4.31
CA LEU A 142 -17.89 -6.96 4.05
C LEU A 142 -19.00 -7.60 3.22
N GLN A 143 -18.66 -8.34 2.17
CA GLN A 143 -19.65 -9.01 1.32
C GLN A 143 -20.39 -10.11 2.12
N GLU A 144 -19.66 -10.97 2.82
CA GLU A 144 -20.22 -12.09 3.59
C GLU A 144 -21.11 -11.63 4.75
N SER A 145 -20.80 -10.49 5.35
CA SER A 145 -21.60 -9.92 6.46
C SER A 145 -22.79 -9.08 5.99
N GLY A 146 -23.03 -8.97 4.68
CA GLY A 146 -24.11 -8.16 4.12
C GLY A 146 -23.87 -6.64 4.16
N ASN A 147 -22.61 -6.24 4.30
CA ASN A 147 -22.17 -4.83 4.32
C ASN A 147 -21.47 -4.42 3.00
N GLY A 148 -21.81 -5.06 1.89
CA GLY A 148 -21.21 -4.82 0.57
C GLY A 148 -21.47 -3.42 -0.02
N ASP A 149 -22.31 -2.62 0.62
CA ASP A 149 -22.48 -1.21 0.33
C ASP A 149 -21.44 -0.29 1.02
N LEU A 150 -20.50 -0.87 1.78
CA LEU A 150 -19.34 -0.17 2.31
C LEU A 150 -18.14 -0.37 1.40
N MET A 151 -17.51 0.72 0.97
CA MET A 151 -16.35 0.73 0.11
C MET A 151 -15.06 0.90 0.90
N LEU A 152 -14.02 0.21 0.45
CA LEU A 152 -12.65 0.34 0.94
C LEU A 152 -11.88 1.34 0.06
N SER A 153 -11.03 2.17 0.64
CA SER A 153 -9.99 2.83 -0.14
C SER A 153 -8.80 1.89 -0.26
N ILE A 154 -8.51 1.39 -1.45
CA ILE A 154 -7.55 0.32 -1.70
C ILE A 154 -6.41 0.76 -2.63
N PRO A 155 -5.22 0.12 -2.56
CA PRO A 155 -4.16 0.25 -3.55
C PRO A 155 -4.44 -0.62 -4.79
N ASP A 156 -3.55 -0.58 -5.77
CA ASP A 156 -3.68 -1.34 -7.02
C ASP A 156 -3.67 -2.86 -6.83
N LEU A 157 -3.12 -3.38 -5.74
CA LEU A 157 -3.05 -4.81 -5.46
C LEU A 157 -3.69 -5.17 -4.12
N GLY A 158 -4.66 -6.08 -4.18
CA GLY A 158 -5.43 -6.54 -3.02
C GLY A 158 -4.68 -7.43 -2.02
N TRP A 159 -3.47 -7.89 -2.34
CA TRP A 159 -2.67 -8.76 -1.46
C TRP A 159 -1.99 -8.04 -0.28
N GLY A 160 -1.88 -6.72 -0.36
CA GLY A 160 -1.28 -5.92 0.69
C GLY A 160 -2.10 -5.97 1.98
N SER A 161 -1.42 -5.72 3.12
CA SER A 161 -2.10 -5.57 4.40
C SER A 161 -2.77 -4.20 4.51
N VAL A 162 -3.98 -4.16 5.06
CA VAL A 162 -4.69 -2.92 5.39
C VAL A 162 -3.84 -2.06 6.35
N ILE A 163 -3.39 -2.64 7.47
CA ILE A 163 -2.56 -1.91 8.45
C ILE A 163 -1.19 -1.58 7.87
N GLY A 164 -0.53 -2.54 7.19
CA GLY A 164 0.80 -2.32 6.64
C GLY A 164 0.83 -1.18 5.64
N ASN A 165 -0.13 -1.12 4.71
CA ASN A 165 -0.25 -0.03 3.75
C ASN A 165 -0.51 1.31 4.44
N SER A 166 -1.42 1.33 5.42
CA SER A 166 -1.77 2.55 6.16
C SER A 166 -0.61 3.09 7.00
N LEU A 167 0.16 2.22 7.67
CA LEU A 167 1.31 2.64 8.47
C LEU A 167 2.51 3.10 7.61
N ASP A 168 2.56 2.66 6.36
CA ASP A 168 3.60 3.06 5.41
C ASP A 168 3.21 4.31 4.58
N ASN A 169 2.09 4.95 4.89
CA ASN A 169 1.50 6.04 4.11
C ASN A 169 1.28 5.67 2.64
N GLY A 170 0.92 4.42 2.39
CA GLY A 170 0.65 3.92 1.05
C GLY A 170 -0.51 4.65 0.40
N MET A 171 -0.46 4.79 -0.92
CA MET A 171 -1.48 5.48 -1.69
C MET A 171 -2.67 4.56 -1.97
N THR A 172 -3.88 5.12 -1.82
CA THR A 172 -5.16 4.53 -2.24
C THR A 172 -5.97 5.59 -2.99
N TYR A 173 -7.10 5.25 -3.61
CA TYR A 173 -7.65 6.11 -4.67
C TYR A 173 -9.00 6.76 -4.37
N LEU A 174 -9.75 6.29 -3.37
CA LEU A 174 -11.03 6.90 -2.98
C LEU A 174 -10.80 8.25 -2.26
N PRO A 175 -11.86 9.00 -1.93
CA PRO A 175 -11.72 10.26 -1.20
C PRO A 175 -10.99 10.17 0.14
N LEU A 176 -10.98 9.00 0.81
CA LEU A 176 -10.14 8.71 1.98
C LEU A 176 -8.78 8.12 1.60
N GLY A 177 -8.31 8.38 0.41
CA GLY A 177 -7.17 7.72 -0.21
C GLY A 177 -5.79 8.14 0.25
N ALA A 178 -5.68 9.21 1.02
CA ALA A 178 -4.47 9.44 1.78
C ALA A 178 -4.57 8.58 3.05
N ASP A 179 -3.76 7.55 3.16
CA ASP A 179 -3.92 6.51 4.18
C ASP A 179 -3.95 7.03 5.63
N TYR A 180 -3.30 8.16 5.91
CA TYR A 180 -3.43 8.84 7.19
C TYR A 180 -4.86 9.40 7.45
N GLN A 181 -5.75 9.40 6.47
CA GLN A 181 -7.12 9.86 6.62
C GLN A 181 -8.09 8.74 7.04
N ALA A 182 -7.81 7.50 6.71
CA ALA A 182 -8.67 6.37 7.04
C ALA A 182 -8.39 5.74 8.42
N PRO A 183 -7.13 5.59 8.91
CA PRO A 183 -6.84 5.01 10.22
C PRO A 183 -7.41 5.82 11.37
N CYS A 184 -7.99 5.14 12.36
CA CYS A 184 -8.51 5.78 13.57
C CYS A 184 -8.45 4.83 14.76
N GLY A 185 -7.50 5.10 15.67
CA GLY A 185 -7.30 4.32 16.90
C GLY A 185 -6.53 3.03 16.68
N MET A 186 -5.42 2.91 17.39
CA MET A 186 -4.49 1.78 17.30
C MET A 186 -4.25 1.15 18.66
N GLU A 187 -4.09 -0.16 18.67
CA GLU A 187 -3.52 -0.92 19.78
C GLU A 187 -2.06 -1.22 19.43
N VAL A 188 -1.14 -0.90 20.33
CA VAL A 188 0.29 -0.90 20.06
C VAL A 188 1.04 -1.55 21.22
N VAL A 189 1.94 -2.49 20.91
CA VAL A 189 2.93 -3.01 21.85
C VAL A 189 4.16 -2.12 21.77
N LEU A 190 4.52 -1.48 22.89
CA LEU A 190 5.70 -0.62 23.00
C LEU A 190 6.98 -1.45 23.18
N ALA A 191 8.15 -0.79 23.13
CA ALA A 191 9.45 -1.45 23.15
C ALA A 191 9.71 -2.30 24.41
N ASP A 192 9.10 -1.98 25.54
CA ASP A 192 9.18 -2.75 26.80
C ASP A 192 8.14 -3.90 26.87
N GLY A 193 7.35 -4.11 25.80
CA GLY A 193 6.24 -5.06 25.76
C GLY A 193 4.99 -4.61 26.49
N SER A 194 4.90 -3.36 26.95
CA SER A 194 3.66 -2.79 27.48
C SER A 194 2.64 -2.51 26.37
N LEU A 195 1.35 -2.47 26.72
CA LEU A 195 0.27 -2.24 25.79
C LEU A 195 -0.23 -0.80 25.89
N MET A 196 -0.28 -0.13 24.76
CA MET A 196 -0.88 1.19 24.63
C MET A 196 -2.07 1.14 23.66
N ARG A 197 -3.12 1.93 23.94
CA ARG A 197 -4.20 2.21 23.02
C ARG A 197 -4.28 3.71 22.80
N THR A 198 -4.24 4.10 21.53
CA THR A 198 -4.28 5.53 21.17
C THR A 198 -5.67 6.14 21.34
N ASN A 199 -5.72 7.45 21.34
CA ASN A 199 -6.98 8.23 21.34
C ASN A 199 -7.96 7.81 22.44
N MET A 200 -9.23 7.67 22.11
CA MET A 200 -10.29 7.28 23.05
C MET A 200 -10.17 5.82 23.54
N GLY A 201 -9.32 5.00 22.89
CA GLY A 201 -9.03 3.64 23.34
C GLY A 201 -8.28 3.55 24.67
N SER A 202 -7.66 4.64 25.11
CA SER A 202 -7.04 4.74 26.44
C SER A 202 -8.05 4.72 27.58
N ILE A 203 -9.33 4.95 27.30
CA ILE A 203 -10.43 4.92 28.27
C ILE A 203 -11.13 3.55 28.17
N PRO A 204 -11.03 2.70 29.20
CA PRO A 204 -11.63 1.37 29.17
C PRO A 204 -13.13 1.41 28.84
N GLY A 205 -13.57 0.56 27.89
CA GLY A 205 -14.96 0.44 27.47
C GLY A 205 -15.51 1.60 26.63
N ASN A 206 -14.65 2.52 26.20
CA ASN A 206 -15.07 3.63 25.33
C ASN A 206 -15.49 3.13 23.95
N LYS A 207 -16.70 3.47 23.52
CA LYS A 207 -17.27 3.05 22.23
C LYS A 207 -16.91 3.95 21.07
N SER A 208 -16.23 5.08 21.31
CA SER A 208 -15.84 6.04 20.27
C SER A 208 -14.37 5.93 19.88
N TRP A 209 -13.69 4.83 20.22
CA TRP A 209 -12.27 4.63 19.96
C TRP A 209 -11.92 4.79 18.47
N HIS A 210 -12.73 4.22 17.60
CA HIS A 210 -12.50 4.25 16.16
C HIS A 210 -13.27 5.37 15.43
N LEU A 211 -13.85 6.34 16.20
CA LEU A 211 -14.60 7.48 15.66
C LEU A 211 -13.86 8.80 15.81
N TYR A 212 -12.96 8.91 16.78
CA TYR A 212 -12.23 10.13 17.08
C TYR A 212 -10.73 9.90 17.11
N ARG A 213 -10.02 10.58 16.23
CA ARG A 213 -8.54 10.62 16.25
C ARG A 213 -7.95 11.48 17.34
N LYS A 214 -8.78 12.23 18.03
CA LYS A 214 -8.39 13.10 19.15
C LYS A 214 -8.96 12.55 20.43
N SER A 215 -8.22 12.75 21.53
CA SER A 215 -8.72 12.53 22.88
C SER A 215 -8.36 13.74 23.75
N MET A 216 -8.01 13.55 25.02
CA MET A 216 -7.53 14.61 25.90
C MET A 216 -6.04 14.89 25.70
N GLY A 217 -5.66 15.33 24.51
CA GLY A 217 -4.26 15.56 24.13
C GLY A 217 -4.04 15.47 22.63
N PRO A 218 -2.79 15.39 22.17
CA PRO A 218 -2.47 15.19 20.77
C PRO A 218 -2.93 13.80 20.30
N SER A 219 -3.23 13.67 19.00
CA SER A 219 -3.39 12.35 18.38
C SER A 219 -2.05 11.64 18.32
N LEU A 220 -2.00 10.40 18.82
CA LEU A 220 -0.79 9.60 18.86
C LEU A 220 -0.70 8.59 17.69
N ASP A 221 -1.75 8.44 16.88
CA ASP A 221 -1.77 7.49 15.77
C ASP A 221 -0.57 7.70 14.84
N HIS A 222 -0.25 8.96 14.51
CA HIS A 222 0.85 9.30 13.61
C HIS A 222 2.26 9.04 14.17
N LEU A 223 2.42 8.79 15.48
CA LEU A 223 3.71 8.36 16.04
C LEU A 223 4.11 6.95 15.56
N PHE A 224 3.13 6.16 15.15
CA PHE A 224 3.34 4.76 14.72
C PHE A 224 3.32 4.61 13.21
N THR A 225 3.15 5.70 12.46
CA THR A 225 3.22 5.74 11.00
C THR A 225 4.67 5.94 10.56
N GLN A 226 5.19 5.07 9.68
CA GLN A 226 6.58 5.07 9.21
C GLN A 226 7.60 5.17 10.36
N SER A 227 7.37 4.46 11.44
CA SER A 227 8.16 4.55 12.66
C SER A 227 8.48 3.18 13.26
N ASN A 228 9.39 3.19 14.23
CA ASN A 228 9.81 2.01 15.00
C ASN A 228 9.48 2.14 16.51
N TYR A 229 8.51 2.98 16.88
CA TYR A 229 8.17 3.22 18.30
C TYR A 229 7.29 2.14 18.90
N GLY A 230 6.75 1.23 18.10
CA GLY A 230 5.94 0.13 18.60
C GLY A 230 5.39 -0.75 17.47
N VAL A 231 4.77 -1.85 17.87
CA VAL A 231 4.15 -2.83 16.99
C VAL A 231 2.63 -2.68 17.05
N VAL A 232 2.02 -2.28 15.95
CA VAL A 232 0.55 -2.14 15.87
C VAL A 232 -0.07 -3.52 15.73
N THR A 233 -0.90 -3.89 16.70
CA THR A 233 -1.58 -5.21 16.76
C THR A 233 -3.07 -5.13 16.38
N LYS A 234 -3.63 -3.91 16.33
CA LYS A 234 -5.02 -3.67 15.96
C LYS A 234 -5.18 -2.22 15.50
N MET A 235 -6.04 -2.00 14.51
CA MET A 235 -6.34 -0.66 14.02
C MET A 235 -7.79 -0.56 13.55
N GLY A 236 -8.42 0.56 13.84
CA GLY A 236 -9.66 0.97 13.21
C GLY A 236 -9.37 1.63 11.86
N ILE A 237 -10.20 1.34 10.87
CA ILE A 237 -10.13 1.97 9.55
C ILE A 237 -11.52 2.44 9.13
N TRP A 238 -11.60 3.69 8.68
CA TRP A 238 -12.84 4.25 8.18
C TRP A 238 -13.12 3.74 6.77
N LEU A 239 -14.40 3.47 6.54
CA LEU A 239 -14.95 3.03 5.28
C LEU A 239 -15.81 4.15 4.69
N GLN A 240 -16.19 4.00 3.43
CA GLN A 240 -17.04 4.93 2.74
C GLN A 240 -18.31 4.21 2.29
N ARG A 241 -19.48 4.82 2.48
CA ARG A 241 -20.70 4.28 1.89
C ARG A 241 -20.64 4.39 0.37
N ARG A 242 -21.09 3.33 -0.32
CA ARG A 242 -21.20 3.35 -1.77
C ARG A 242 -22.16 4.47 -2.18
N PRO A 243 -21.71 5.38 -3.05
CA PRO A 243 -22.54 6.49 -3.53
C PRO A 243 -23.58 6.01 -4.55
N GLU A 244 -24.58 6.86 -4.84
CA GLU A 244 -25.56 6.60 -5.90
C GLU A 244 -24.90 6.39 -7.26
N ALA A 245 -23.82 7.12 -7.55
CA ALA A 245 -23.13 7.05 -8.82
C ALA A 245 -21.60 7.17 -8.67
N PHE A 246 -20.91 6.51 -9.59
CA PHE A 246 -19.45 6.50 -9.71
C PHE A 246 -19.06 6.60 -11.18
N ALA A 247 -18.10 7.48 -11.48
CA ALA A 247 -17.57 7.68 -12.83
C ALA A 247 -16.04 7.59 -12.81
N PRO A 248 -15.44 6.47 -13.25
CA PRO A 248 -14.01 6.37 -13.50
C PRO A 248 -13.62 7.14 -14.75
N LEU A 249 -12.55 7.93 -14.67
CA LEU A 249 -12.08 8.82 -15.71
C LEU A 249 -10.61 8.54 -16.03
N TYR A 250 -10.32 8.58 -17.33
CA TYR A 250 -8.96 8.62 -17.84
C TYR A 250 -8.76 9.89 -18.66
N LEU A 251 -7.74 10.68 -18.31
CA LEU A 251 -7.46 11.97 -18.91
C LEU A 251 -6.10 11.88 -19.62
N THR A 252 -6.06 12.18 -20.93
CA THR A 252 -4.82 12.14 -21.70
C THR A 252 -4.17 13.51 -21.81
N VAL A 253 -2.84 13.54 -21.77
CA VAL A 253 -2.00 14.70 -22.06
C VAL A 253 -1.10 14.32 -23.24
N PRO A 254 -1.36 14.84 -24.45
CA PRO A 254 -0.70 14.36 -25.67
C PRO A 254 0.80 14.58 -25.71
N ARG A 255 1.28 15.73 -25.24
CA ARG A 255 2.67 16.12 -25.35
C ARG A 255 3.31 16.36 -23.98
N ASP A 256 4.63 16.18 -23.93
CA ASP A 256 5.40 16.34 -22.70
C ASP A 256 5.39 17.78 -22.19
N ASP A 257 5.47 18.76 -23.08
CA ASP A 257 5.45 20.20 -22.76
C ASP A 257 4.12 20.71 -22.16
N GLN A 258 3.09 19.88 -22.15
CA GLN A 258 1.77 20.20 -21.57
C GLN A 258 1.63 19.71 -20.11
N LEU A 259 2.62 19.06 -19.54
CA LEU A 259 2.56 18.50 -18.19
C LEU A 259 2.25 19.57 -17.13
N GLU A 260 2.94 20.71 -17.17
CA GLU A 260 2.74 21.82 -16.21
C GLU A 260 1.27 22.30 -16.24
N GLN A 261 0.71 22.50 -17.43
CA GLN A 261 -0.68 22.90 -17.60
C GLN A 261 -1.65 21.86 -17.03
N ALA A 262 -1.38 20.57 -17.26
CA ALA A 262 -2.20 19.48 -16.72
C ALA A 262 -2.19 19.45 -15.20
N VAL A 263 -1.02 19.60 -14.57
CA VAL A 263 -0.86 19.68 -13.12
C VAL A 263 -1.59 20.88 -12.53
N ASP A 264 -1.51 22.05 -13.18
CA ASP A 264 -2.22 23.25 -12.75
C ASP A 264 -3.74 23.08 -12.78
N ILE A 265 -4.27 22.47 -13.85
CA ILE A 265 -5.71 22.18 -13.97
C ILE A 265 -6.13 21.18 -12.88
N LEU A 266 -5.38 20.10 -12.67
CA LEU A 266 -5.67 19.13 -11.62
C LEU A 266 -5.68 19.76 -10.23
N ARG A 267 -4.73 20.63 -9.95
CA ARG A 267 -4.66 21.37 -8.68
C ARG A 267 -5.92 22.20 -8.45
N GLU A 268 -6.35 22.98 -9.45
CA GLU A 268 -7.57 23.79 -9.37
C GLU A 268 -8.82 22.94 -9.18
N LEU A 269 -8.95 21.81 -9.91
CA LEU A 269 -10.06 20.88 -9.75
C LEU A 269 -10.07 20.25 -8.35
N LYS A 270 -8.89 19.90 -7.81
CA LYS A 270 -8.77 19.37 -6.45
C LYS A 270 -9.11 20.40 -5.38
N LEU A 271 -8.61 21.63 -5.50
CA LEU A 271 -8.91 22.73 -4.57
C LEU A 271 -10.40 23.13 -4.61
N ALA A 272 -11.05 22.98 -5.76
CA ALA A 272 -12.48 23.21 -5.93
C ALA A 272 -13.35 22.05 -5.39
N GLY A 273 -12.77 20.94 -4.91
CA GLY A 273 -13.48 19.78 -4.43
C GLY A 273 -14.19 18.96 -5.53
N ILE A 274 -13.80 19.13 -6.79
CA ILE A 274 -14.35 18.39 -7.93
C ILE A 274 -13.67 17.03 -8.04
N VAL A 275 -12.34 16.99 -7.96
CA VAL A 275 -11.55 15.76 -7.83
C VAL A 275 -11.31 15.51 -6.34
N THR A 276 -12.08 14.63 -5.74
CA THR A 276 -12.02 14.34 -4.29
C THR A 276 -11.08 13.18 -3.96
N GLY A 277 -10.94 12.20 -4.84
CA GLY A 277 -9.99 11.10 -4.72
C GLY A 277 -8.54 11.54 -4.98
N VAL A 278 -7.66 10.56 -5.08
CA VAL A 278 -6.25 10.76 -5.43
C VAL A 278 -6.08 10.60 -6.95
N PRO A 279 -5.81 11.67 -7.71
CA PRO A 279 -5.50 11.54 -9.13
C PRO A 279 -4.12 10.91 -9.29
N ASN A 280 -4.00 9.88 -10.12
CA ASN A 280 -2.75 9.22 -10.41
C ASN A 280 -2.26 9.66 -11.81
N LEU A 281 -1.25 10.54 -11.84
CA LEU A 281 -0.64 11.03 -13.06
C LEU A 281 0.61 10.21 -13.36
N GLN A 282 0.65 9.60 -14.54
CA GLN A 282 1.72 8.69 -14.97
C GLN A 282 2.22 9.03 -16.37
N ASN A 283 3.49 8.77 -16.64
CA ASN A 283 4.07 8.92 -17.97
C ASN A 283 3.72 7.75 -18.90
N THR A 284 4.04 7.88 -20.19
CA THR A 284 3.78 6.88 -21.22
C THR A 284 4.31 5.49 -20.85
N ILE A 285 5.54 5.37 -20.36
CA ILE A 285 6.15 4.07 -20.04
C ILE A 285 5.38 3.38 -18.93
N THR A 286 5.07 4.11 -17.85
CA THR A 286 4.29 3.56 -16.73
C THR A 286 2.89 3.14 -17.16
N MET A 287 2.23 3.93 -18.03
CA MET A 287 0.89 3.61 -18.52
C MET A 287 0.89 2.45 -19.53
N ALA A 288 1.96 2.30 -20.30
CA ALA A 288 2.06 1.31 -21.37
C ALA A 288 2.10 -0.15 -20.87
N HIS A 289 2.24 -0.39 -19.55
CA HIS A 289 2.06 -1.73 -18.99
C HIS A 289 0.73 -2.38 -19.38
N GLN A 290 -0.31 -1.57 -19.52
CA GLN A 290 -1.63 -2.04 -19.94
C GLN A 290 -1.65 -2.50 -21.40
N PHE A 291 -0.56 -2.27 -22.13
CA PHE A 291 -0.38 -2.59 -23.54
C PHE A 291 0.91 -3.40 -23.73
N PRO A 292 0.99 -4.64 -23.21
CA PRO A 292 2.24 -5.40 -23.17
C PRO A 292 2.82 -5.72 -24.56
N LYS A 293 1.97 -5.79 -25.60
CA LYS A 293 2.43 -6.00 -27.00
C LYS A 293 3.18 -4.79 -27.53
N GLU A 294 2.62 -3.60 -27.30
CA GLU A 294 3.19 -2.33 -27.73
C GLU A 294 4.47 -2.04 -26.93
N LEU A 295 4.41 -2.21 -25.61
CA LEU A 295 5.55 -2.03 -24.72
C LEU A 295 6.66 -3.05 -25.05
N GLY A 296 6.31 -4.29 -25.39
CA GLY A 296 7.25 -5.35 -25.76
C GLY A 296 8.15 -4.99 -26.97
N THR A 297 7.75 -4.03 -27.83
CA THR A 297 8.59 -3.55 -28.94
C THR A 297 9.79 -2.72 -28.46
N PHE A 298 9.76 -2.24 -27.21
CA PHE A 298 10.82 -1.44 -26.57
C PHE A 298 11.63 -2.26 -25.55
N VAL A 299 11.18 -3.46 -25.21
CA VAL A 299 11.91 -4.34 -24.29
C VAL A 299 13.16 -4.89 -24.96
N GLY A 300 14.32 -4.74 -24.31
CA GLY A 300 15.60 -5.18 -24.83
C GLY A 300 16.35 -4.12 -25.66
N MET A 301 15.85 -2.89 -25.74
CA MET A 301 16.60 -1.75 -26.27
C MET A 301 17.78 -1.42 -25.34
N GLU A 302 18.94 -1.14 -25.92
CA GLU A 302 20.07 -0.62 -25.15
C GLU A 302 19.90 0.88 -24.90
N GLY A 303 19.87 1.27 -23.63
CA GLY A 303 19.78 2.67 -23.19
C GLY A 303 18.34 3.18 -23.02
N PRO A 304 18.18 4.47 -22.67
CA PRO A 304 16.86 5.08 -22.46
C PRO A 304 16.12 5.23 -23.80
N ALA A 305 14.78 5.11 -23.76
CA ALA A 305 13.91 5.40 -24.89
C ALA A 305 14.10 6.86 -25.36
N SER A 306 14.15 7.08 -26.66
CA SER A 306 14.19 8.42 -27.24
C SER A 306 12.81 9.09 -27.17
N GLU A 307 12.77 10.42 -27.36
CA GLU A 307 11.50 11.16 -27.45
C GLU A 307 10.60 10.64 -28.58
N GLU A 308 11.21 10.25 -29.74
CA GLU A 308 10.49 9.66 -30.87
C GLU A 308 9.88 8.29 -30.52
N ASP A 309 10.60 7.47 -29.73
CA ASP A 309 10.09 6.18 -29.25
C ASP A 309 8.89 6.39 -28.33
N LEU A 310 8.98 7.37 -27.41
CA LEU A 310 7.90 7.70 -26.48
C LEU A 310 6.67 8.26 -27.20
N ASP A 311 6.85 9.13 -28.20
CA ASP A 311 5.77 9.64 -29.02
C ASP A 311 5.12 8.50 -29.82
N THR A 312 5.92 7.61 -30.40
CA THR A 312 5.42 6.42 -31.10
C THR A 312 4.61 5.51 -30.19
N LEU A 313 5.07 5.29 -28.97
CA LEU A 313 4.35 4.47 -27.97
C LEU A 313 3.04 5.14 -27.55
N ALA A 314 3.07 6.44 -27.29
CA ALA A 314 1.89 7.22 -26.93
C ALA A 314 0.82 7.20 -28.02
N ASP A 315 1.22 7.36 -29.28
CA ASP A 315 0.33 7.32 -30.44
C ASP A 315 -0.29 5.93 -30.65
N ARG A 316 0.52 4.86 -30.58
CA ARG A 316 0.03 3.48 -30.76
C ARG A 316 -0.95 3.03 -29.69
N THR A 317 -0.73 3.46 -28.46
CA THR A 317 -1.57 3.09 -27.33
C THR A 317 -2.72 4.07 -27.10
N GLY A 318 -2.63 5.27 -27.62
CA GLY A 318 -3.60 6.34 -27.40
C GLY A 318 -3.63 6.91 -25.97
N ILE A 319 -2.61 6.60 -25.14
CA ILE A 319 -2.57 7.03 -23.73
C ILE A 319 -1.96 8.43 -23.55
N GLY A 320 -1.36 9.00 -24.59
CA GLY A 320 -0.64 10.28 -24.52
C GLY A 320 0.74 10.16 -23.88
N ARG A 321 1.49 11.27 -23.81
CA ARG A 321 2.78 11.35 -23.14
C ARG A 321 2.63 11.28 -21.61
N TRP A 322 1.48 11.78 -21.11
CA TRP A 322 1.05 11.63 -19.73
C TRP A 322 -0.43 11.26 -19.70
N GLY A 323 -0.80 10.52 -18.67
CA GLY A 323 -2.17 10.15 -18.43
C GLY A 323 -2.54 10.30 -16.97
N VAL A 324 -3.80 10.64 -16.71
CA VAL A 324 -4.32 10.77 -15.35
C VAL A 324 -5.47 9.80 -15.15
N ARG A 325 -5.31 8.93 -14.19
CA ARG A 325 -6.39 8.09 -13.67
C ARG A 325 -7.03 8.80 -12.49
N THR A 326 -8.34 9.02 -12.55
CA THR A 326 -9.13 9.61 -11.46
C THR A 326 -10.57 9.14 -11.54
N ALA A 327 -11.39 9.51 -10.56
CA ALA A 327 -12.82 9.25 -10.57
C ALA A 327 -13.58 10.33 -9.81
N VAL A 328 -14.90 10.32 -10.00
CA VAL A 328 -15.84 11.13 -9.22
C VAL A 328 -16.94 10.23 -8.64
N TRP A 329 -17.34 10.54 -7.42
CA TRP A 329 -18.33 9.79 -6.64
C TRP A 329 -19.36 10.73 -6.05
N GLY A 330 -20.59 10.29 -5.93
CA GLY A 330 -21.66 11.07 -5.29
C GLY A 330 -23.04 10.77 -5.86
N ASP A 331 -23.98 11.69 -5.63
CA ASP A 331 -25.28 11.65 -6.26
C ASP A 331 -25.14 11.83 -7.77
N ARG A 332 -25.98 11.21 -8.56
CA ARG A 332 -25.86 11.19 -10.02
C ARG A 332 -25.73 12.59 -10.63
N VAL A 333 -26.49 13.55 -10.17
CA VAL A 333 -26.44 14.93 -10.65
C VAL A 333 -25.10 15.59 -10.35
N VAL A 334 -24.47 15.26 -9.21
CA VAL A 334 -23.15 15.78 -8.81
C VAL A 334 -22.07 15.15 -9.68
N VAL A 335 -22.15 13.83 -9.91
CA VAL A 335 -21.20 13.11 -10.76
C VAL A 335 -21.25 13.67 -12.18
N ASP A 336 -22.44 13.83 -12.78
CA ASP A 336 -22.58 14.38 -14.12
C ASP A 336 -22.03 15.81 -14.24
N HIS A 337 -22.27 16.65 -13.21
CA HIS A 337 -21.72 18.01 -13.14
C HIS A 337 -20.20 18.01 -13.02
N HIS A 338 -19.62 17.18 -12.14
CA HIS A 338 -18.17 17.12 -11.96
C HIS A 338 -17.46 16.58 -13.20
N VAL A 339 -18.01 15.56 -13.85
CA VAL A 339 -17.50 15.06 -15.16
C VAL A 339 -17.48 16.18 -16.20
N GLN A 340 -18.54 16.98 -16.29
CA GLN A 340 -18.58 18.10 -17.24
C GLN A 340 -17.53 19.17 -16.87
N ARG A 341 -17.39 19.53 -15.59
CA ARG A 341 -16.39 20.47 -15.13
C ARG A 341 -14.95 20.03 -15.44
N ILE A 342 -14.68 18.72 -15.29
CA ILE A 342 -13.38 18.14 -15.66
C ILE A 342 -13.16 18.23 -17.17
N ARG A 343 -14.15 17.90 -17.98
CA ARG A 343 -14.08 18.01 -19.45
C ARG A 343 -13.82 19.44 -19.92
N ASP A 344 -14.56 20.41 -19.37
CA ASP A 344 -14.42 21.83 -19.71
C ASP A 344 -13.02 22.34 -19.38
N ALA A 345 -12.50 22.01 -18.18
CA ALA A 345 -11.17 22.42 -17.77
C ALA A 345 -10.07 21.74 -18.59
N TRP A 346 -10.21 20.43 -18.85
CA TRP A 346 -9.20 19.65 -19.57
C TRP A 346 -9.13 20.02 -21.05
N SER A 347 -10.22 20.51 -21.64
CA SER A 347 -10.26 20.98 -23.04
C SER A 347 -9.32 22.14 -23.34
N ALA A 348 -8.78 22.81 -22.32
CA ALA A 348 -7.74 23.83 -22.46
C ALA A 348 -6.37 23.25 -22.91
N ILE A 349 -6.16 21.94 -22.74
CA ILE A 349 -4.96 21.24 -23.21
C ILE A 349 -5.22 20.77 -24.64
N GLU A 350 -4.50 21.33 -25.60
CA GLU A 350 -4.66 21.01 -27.01
C GLU A 350 -4.45 19.53 -27.29
N GLY A 351 -5.45 18.89 -27.96
CA GLY A 351 -5.41 17.47 -28.33
C GLY A 351 -5.69 16.49 -27.18
N SER A 352 -5.95 16.98 -25.96
CA SER A 352 -6.30 16.11 -24.82
C SER A 352 -7.68 15.47 -24.95
N ARG A 353 -7.91 14.40 -24.19
CA ARG A 353 -9.20 13.71 -24.08
C ARG A 353 -9.54 13.42 -22.62
N VAL A 354 -10.83 13.30 -22.38
CA VAL A 354 -11.42 12.79 -21.14
C VAL A 354 -12.27 11.58 -21.48
N ASP A 355 -11.71 10.41 -21.23
CA ASP A 355 -12.36 9.14 -21.51
C ASP A 355 -13.14 8.68 -20.27
N LEU A 356 -14.40 8.33 -20.48
CA LEU A 356 -15.33 7.78 -19.49
C LEU A 356 -16.02 6.57 -20.12
N THR A 357 -15.80 5.38 -19.55
CA THR A 357 -16.45 4.16 -20.06
C THR A 357 -17.94 4.24 -19.87
N GLN A 358 -18.38 4.40 -18.63
CA GLN A 358 -19.78 4.62 -18.24
C GLN A 358 -19.86 5.17 -16.82
N VAL A 359 -21.04 5.60 -16.42
CA VAL A 359 -21.33 5.92 -15.02
C VAL A 359 -21.95 4.70 -14.38
N TYR A 360 -21.32 4.22 -13.32
CA TYR A 360 -21.78 3.07 -12.54
C TYR A 360 -22.77 3.51 -11.45
N THR A 361 -23.79 2.70 -11.25
CA THR A 361 -24.83 2.78 -10.22
C THR A 361 -25.07 1.39 -9.66
N ASP A 362 -25.99 1.21 -8.73
CA ASP A 362 -26.37 -0.12 -8.23
C ASP A 362 -26.84 -1.07 -9.35
N ASP A 363 -27.44 -0.54 -10.43
CA ASP A 363 -27.99 -1.34 -11.52
C ASP A 363 -26.91 -2.00 -12.41
N ASN A 364 -25.69 -1.44 -12.47
CA ASN A 364 -24.61 -1.91 -13.34
C ASN A 364 -23.25 -2.01 -12.61
N TRP A 365 -23.25 -2.02 -11.27
CA TRP A 365 -22.03 -2.07 -10.46
C TRP A 365 -21.14 -3.28 -10.79
N ASP A 366 -21.75 -4.42 -11.08
CA ASP A 366 -21.07 -5.68 -11.38
C ASP A 366 -20.51 -5.74 -12.84
N GLU A 367 -20.76 -4.74 -13.67
CA GLU A 367 -20.23 -4.68 -15.03
C GLU A 367 -18.79 -4.16 -15.12
N MET A 368 -18.19 -3.72 -14.01
CA MET A 368 -16.79 -3.28 -13.98
C MET A 368 -15.85 -4.41 -14.40
N SER A 369 -15.08 -4.16 -15.45
CA SER A 369 -14.24 -5.19 -16.07
C SER A 369 -12.73 -4.94 -15.93
N THR A 370 -12.32 -3.69 -15.79
CA THR A 370 -10.91 -3.32 -15.72
C THR A 370 -10.43 -3.16 -14.28
N PHE A 371 -9.13 -3.39 -14.05
CA PHE A 371 -8.55 -3.17 -12.71
C PHE A 371 -8.65 -1.70 -12.28
N ILE A 372 -8.60 -0.76 -13.23
CA ILE A 372 -8.72 0.67 -12.97
C ILE A 372 -10.11 1.02 -12.42
N GLU A 373 -11.16 0.47 -13.01
CA GLU A 373 -12.54 0.66 -12.54
C GLU A 373 -12.72 0.05 -11.15
N LYS A 374 -12.30 -1.21 -10.99
CA LYS A 374 -12.41 -1.96 -9.73
C LYS A 374 -11.70 -1.25 -8.58
N VAL A 375 -10.45 -0.84 -8.76
CA VAL A 375 -9.68 -0.22 -7.68
C VAL A 375 -10.26 1.11 -7.23
N GLN A 376 -10.81 1.90 -8.15
CA GLN A 376 -11.47 3.16 -7.85
C GLN A 376 -12.90 2.98 -7.32
N ALA A 377 -13.45 1.78 -7.42
CA ALA A 377 -14.70 1.35 -6.78
C ALA A 377 -14.47 0.64 -5.43
N GLY A 378 -13.22 0.50 -4.98
CA GLY A 378 -12.89 -0.19 -3.74
C GLY A 378 -12.98 -1.71 -3.85
N ILE A 379 -12.91 -2.27 -5.06
CA ILE A 379 -12.94 -3.71 -5.32
C ILE A 379 -11.51 -4.21 -5.52
N PRO A 380 -10.93 -4.97 -4.58
CA PRO A 380 -9.56 -5.44 -4.68
C PRO A 380 -9.41 -6.47 -5.79
N SER A 381 -8.31 -6.38 -6.55
CA SER A 381 -7.97 -7.35 -7.59
C SER A 381 -6.46 -7.58 -7.66
N ILE A 382 -6.06 -8.52 -8.48
CA ILE A 382 -4.66 -8.75 -8.90
C ILE A 382 -4.50 -8.59 -10.40
N ASP A 383 -5.51 -8.10 -11.08
CA ASP A 383 -5.57 -8.00 -12.55
C ASP A 383 -4.39 -7.17 -13.12
N LEU A 384 -3.82 -6.27 -12.31
CA LEU A 384 -2.61 -5.54 -12.69
C LEU A 384 -1.42 -6.49 -12.95
N MET A 385 -1.33 -7.63 -12.26
CA MET A 385 -0.26 -8.60 -12.45
C MET A 385 -0.32 -9.29 -13.82
N ASP A 386 -1.50 -9.40 -14.40
CA ASP A 386 -1.70 -10.02 -15.71
C ASP A 386 -1.19 -9.13 -16.87
N VAL A 387 -1.05 -7.83 -16.62
CA VAL A 387 -0.59 -6.86 -17.63
C VAL A 387 0.88 -6.45 -17.46
N VAL A 388 1.52 -6.82 -16.35
CA VAL A 388 2.95 -6.58 -16.12
C VAL A 388 3.76 -7.73 -16.72
N PRO A 389 4.61 -7.51 -17.74
CA PRO A 389 5.47 -8.56 -18.27
C PRO A 389 6.39 -9.15 -17.19
N GLU A 390 6.53 -10.47 -17.17
CA GLU A 390 7.26 -11.22 -16.14
C GLU A 390 8.72 -10.74 -15.92
N ASN A 391 9.32 -10.13 -16.93
CA ASN A 391 10.72 -9.71 -16.94
C ASN A 391 10.96 -8.21 -16.78
N LEU A 392 9.91 -7.39 -16.58
CA LEU A 392 10.07 -5.94 -16.43
C LEU A 392 10.27 -5.47 -14.99
N GLY A 393 9.91 -6.28 -14.00
CA GLY A 393 9.99 -5.89 -12.60
C GLY A 393 9.19 -4.61 -12.29
N HIS A 394 9.59 -3.89 -11.26
CA HIS A 394 9.03 -2.57 -10.95
C HIS A 394 9.67 -1.50 -11.85
N ILE A 395 8.88 -0.80 -12.65
CA ILE A 395 9.37 0.15 -13.66
C ILE A 395 9.06 1.62 -13.31
N GLY A 396 8.76 1.94 -12.08
CA GLY A 396 8.48 3.31 -11.72
C GLY A 396 8.87 3.64 -10.29
N PHE A 397 9.37 4.85 -10.09
CA PHE A 397 9.39 5.53 -8.81
C PHE A 397 8.15 6.41 -8.74
N SER A 398 7.30 6.19 -7.75
CA SER A 398 6.09 7.00 -7.53
C SER A 398 6.30 7.92 -6.32
N PRO A 399 6.85 9.12 -6.50
CA PRO A 399 6.85 10.09 -5.42
C PRO A 399 5.41 10.50 -5.13
N VAL A 400 4.93 10.20 -3.94
CA VAL A 400 3.66 10.75 -3.47
C VAL A 400 3.92 12.20 -3.08
N VAL A 401 3.57 13.11 -3.96
CA VAL A 401 3.57 14.54 -3.65
C VAL A 401 2.19 14.90 -3.16
N PRO A 402 2.01 15.20 -1.86
CA PRO A 402 0.72 15.71 -1.40
C PRO A 402 0.47 17.06 -2.09
N LEU A 403 -0.65 17.17 -2.79
CA LEU A 403 -1.09 18.43 -3.40
C LEU A 403 -1.56 19.46 -2.35
N LYS A 404 -1.51 19.08 -1.09
CA LYS A 404 -1.63 19.96 0.06
C LYS A 404 -1.16 19.27 1.34
#